data_8c92a05e0fea3bec9af7d592c2f36197
#
_entry.id   8c92a05e0fea3bec9af7d592c2f36197
#
_cell.length_a   1.000
_cell.length_b   1.000
_cell.length_c   1.000
_cell.angle_alpha   90.00
_cell.angle_beta   90.00
_cell.angle_gamma   90.00
#
_symmetry.space_group_name_H-M   'P 1'
#
loop_
_entity.id
_entity.type
_entity.pdbx_description
1 polymer ?
#
loop_
_entity_poly.entity_id
_entity_poly.type
_entity_poly.pdbx_seq_one_letter_code
_entity_poly.pdbx_strand_id
1 'polypeptide(L)'
;VNKKVFKAIEEADLIIFSPGSLYTSILPHLIIPEVAEKINATPAPKMYIANLFTQPGETDNFGVSDHLKVLERYVKIDAVIANNSHLPQKELKKYMTKEQKDQVKLDKRKIKDMNVELLADKIFTLEEGIIRHDSLKTAYLIFSYLMKRDEQ
;
A
#
# COMPACT_ATOMS: atom_id res chain seq x y z
N VAL A 1 14.84 -19.53 0.27
CA VAL A 1 13.55 -19.11 -0.35
C VAL A 1 13.07 -20.20 -1.32
N ASN A 2 11.79 -20.47 -1.34
CA ASN A 2 11.22 -21.47 -2.25
C ASN A 2 11.35 -20.98 -3.72
N LYS A 3 11.89 -21.84 -4.60
CA LYS A 3 12.06 -21.52 -6.03
C LYS A 3 10.76 -21.12 -6.74
N LYS A 4 9.60 -21.61 -6.27
CA LYS A 4 8.29 -21.21 -6.80
C LYS A 4 7.99 -19.73 -6.58
N VAL A 5 8.52 -19.11 -5.50
CA VAL A 5 8.35 -17.68 -5.24
C VAL A 5 9.07 -16.86 -6.31
N PHE A 6 10.31 -17.22 -6.63
CA PHE A 6 11.07 -16.53 -7.68
C PHE A 6 10.40 -16.61 -9.04
N LYS A 7 9.92 -17.81 -9.40
CA LYS A 7 9.18 -18.01 -10.64
C LYS A 7 7.92 -17.13 -10.69
N ALA A 8 7.14 -17.08 -9.61
CA ALA A 8 5.94 -16.24 -9.53
C ALA A 8 6.26 -14.75 -9.68
N ILE A 9 7.37 -14.28 -9.10
CA ILE A 9 7.82 -12.88 -9.25
C ILE A 9 8.24 -12.60 -10.71
N GLU A 10 8.95 -13.53 -11.35
CA GLU A 10 9.43 -13.38 -12.73
C GLU A 10 8.28 -13.39 -13.75
N GLU A 11 7.23 -14.16 -13.50
CA GLU A 11 6.06 -14.31 -14.38
C GLU A 11 4.92 -13.31 -14.07
N ALA A 12 5.08 -12.44 -13.08
CA ALA A 12 4.05 -11.51 -12.68
C ALA A 12 3.87 -10.36 -13.68
N ASP A 13 2.63 -10.00 -13.98
CA ASP A 13 2.28 -8.78 -14.74
C ASP A 13 2.18 -7.56 -13.82
N LEU A 14 1.99 -7.76 -12.52
CA LEU A 14 1.95 -6.75 -11.48
C LEU A 14 2.35 -7.35 -10.14
N ILE A 15 3.15 -6.63 -9.37
CA ILE A 15 3.45 -6.98 -7.98
C ILE A 15 2.72 -6.02 -7.06
N ILE A 16 1.90 -6.55 -6.14
CA ILE A 16 1.10 -5.77 -5.20
C ILE A 16 1.59 -6.01 -3.78
N PHE A 17 1.95 -4.92 -3.11
CA PHE A 17 2.10 -4.90 -1.66
C PHE A 17 0.75 -4.54 -1.04
N SER A 18 0.04 -5.55 -0.55
CA SER A 18 -1.31 -5.39 0.00
C SER A 18 -1.28 -4.69 1.38
N PRO A 19 -2.41 -4.12 1.82
CA PRO A 19 -2.49 -3.55 3.16
C PRO A 19 -2.14 -4.58 4.23
N GLY A 20 -1.37 -4.15 5.20
CA GLY A 20 -0.89 -4.97 6.32
C GLY A 20 0.12 -4.19 7.15
N SER A 21 0.49 -4.73 8.30
CA SER A 21 1.56 -4.12 9.10
C SER A 21 2.84 -4.02 8.29
N LEU A 22 3.39 -2.80 8.22
CA LEU A 22 4.59 -2.53 7.45
C LEU A 22 5.76 -3.40 7.93
N TYR A 23 6.00 -3.42 9.24
CA TYR A 23 7.17 -4.08 9.84
C TYR A 23 6.99 -5.57 10.09
N THR A 24 5.77 -6.05 10.30
CA THR A 24 5.54 -7.46 10.63
C THR A 24 4.94 -8.29 9.49
N SER A 25 4.35 -7.66 8.47
CA SER A 25 3.73 -8.37 7.35
C SER A 25 4.41 -8.13 6.00
N ILE A 26 4.92 -6.94 5.72
CA ILE A 26 5.49 -6.58 4.41
C ILE A 26 7.01 -6.70 4.44
N LEU A 27 7.67 -5.97 5.33
CA LEU A 27 9.15 -5.92 5.38
C LEU A 27 9.83 -7.27 5.63
N PRO A 28 9.27 -8.23 6.40
CA PRO A 28 9.92 -9.54 6.57
C PRO A 28 10.22 -10.27 5.26
N HIS A 29 9.47 -9.99 4.20
CA HIS A 29 9.75 -10.54 2.87
C HIS A 29 10.84 -9.77 2.13
N LEU A 30 10.91 -8.45 2.33
CA LEU A 30 11.81 -7.56 1.60
C LEU A 30 13.22 -7.50 2.20
N ILE A 31 13.39 -7.82 3.47
CA ILE A 31 14.71 -7.92 4.10
C ILE A 31 15.51 -9.14 3.61
N ILE A 32 14.88 -10.05 2.87
CA ILE A 32 15.56 -11.16 2.20
C ILE A 32 16.13 -10.62 0.88
N PRO A 33 17.45 -10.47 0.74
CA PRO A 33 18.06 -9.76 -0.40
C PRO A 33 17.63 -10.35 -1.74
N GLU A 34 17.64 -11.67 -1.88
CA GLU A 34 17.29 -12.34 -3.14
C GLU A 34 15.83 -12.06 -3.56
N VAL A 35 14.91 -11.87 -2.61
CA VAL A 35 13.51 -11.53 -2.91
C VAL A 35 13.40 -10.08 -3.40
N ALA A 36 14.04 -9.14 -2.70
CA ALA A 36 14.05 -7.74 -3.10
C ALA A 36 14.73 -7.53 -4.46
N GLU A 37 15.85 -8.21 -4.72
CA GLU A 37 16.56 -8.18 -6.00
C GLU A 37 15.69 -8.71 -7.13
N LYS A 38 15.01 -9.84 -6.95
CA LYS A 38 14.09 -10.41 -7.94
C LYS A 38 12.91 -9.48 -8.23
N ILE A 39 12.31 -8.87 -7.19
CA ILE A 39 11.24 -7.88 -7.36
C ILE A 39 11.73 -6.67 -8.15
N ASN A 40 12.92 -6.15 -7.87
CA ASN A 40 13.47 -5.02 -8.60
C ASN A 40 13.86 -5.36 -10.05
N ALA A 41 14.28 -6.60 -10.30
CA ALA A 41 14.72 -7.05 -11.63
C ALA A 41 13.56 -7.31 -12.60
N THR A 42 12.35 -7.63 -12.11
CA THR A 42 11.20 -7.86 -13.00
C THR A 42 10.71 -6.55 -13.62
N PRO A 43 10.30 -6.55 -14.91
CA PRO A 43 9.68 -5.41 -15.57
C PRO A 43 8.26 -5.10 -15.05
N ALA A 44 7.63 -6.04 -14.35
CA ALA A 44 6.32 -5.84 -13.77
C ALA A 44 6.28 -4.60 -12.86
N PRO A 45 5.29 -3.73 -12.96
CA PRO A 45 5.13 -2.60 -12.05
C PRO A 45 4.89 -3.08 -10.60
N LYS A 46 5.33 -2.27 -9.65
CA LYS A 46 5.20 -2.51 -8.21
C LYS A 46 4.22 -1.50 -7.64
N MET A 47 3.14 -1.99 -7.08
CA MET A 47 2.06 -1.18 -6.52
C MET A 47 1.92 -1.40 -5.02
N TYR A 48 1.83 -0.32 -4.26
CA TYR A 48 1.49 -0.38 -2.83
C TYR A 48 0.04 0.04 -2.61
N ILE A 49 -0.70 -0.72 -1.82
CA ILE A 49 -2.04 -0.34 -1.35
C ILE A 49 -1.90 0.15 0.08
N ALA A 50 -2.10 1.47 0.29
CA ALA A 50 -1.85 2.08 1.58
C ALA A 50 -2.84 1.64 2.64
N ASN A 51 -2.34 1.49 3.87
CA ASN A 51 -3.17 1.23 5.04
C ASN A 51 -4.14 2.39 5.30
N LEU A 52 -5.31 2.09 5.82
CA LEU A 52 -6.29 3.09 6.27
C LEU A 52 -5.91 3.68 7.63
N PHE A 53 -5.31 2.86 8.49
CA PHE A 53 -4.93 3.20 9.85
C PHE A 53 -3.45 3.03 10.13
N THR A 54 -2.93 3.84 11.03
CA THR A 54 -1.60 3.66 11.62
C THR A 54 -1.57 2.46 12.55
N GLN A 55 -0.38 1.91 12.77
CA GLN A 55 -0.13 0.84 13.73
C GLN A 55 0.58 1.42 14.97
N PRO A 56 -0.02 1.30 16.17
CA PRO A 56 0.59 1.81 17.40
C PRO A 56 1.97 1.20 17.64
N GLY A 57 2.93 2.05 17.99
CA GLY A 57 4.31 1.65 18.24
C GLY A 57 5.14 1.32 17.00
N GLU A 58 4.54 1.30 15.80
CA GLU A 58 5.22 1.00 14.54
C GLU A 58 5.20 2.20 13.57
N THR A 59 4.00 2.67 13.23
CA THR A 59 3.78 3.71 12.21
C THR A 59 3.00 4.90 12.75
N ASP A 60 3.17 5.23 14.01
CA ASP A 60 2.55 6.40 14.63
C ASP A 60 2.88 7.66 13.82
N ASN A 61 1.84 8.44 13.52
CA ASN A 61 1.93 9.67 12.72
C ASN A 61 2.42 9.50 11.27
N PHE A 62 2.55 8.28 10.77
CA PHE A 62 2.95 8.06 9.38
C PHE A 62 1.86 8.53 8.42
N GLY A 63 2.28 9.28 7.38
CA GLY A 63 1.51 9.47 6.17
C GLY A 63 1.80 8.35 5.14
N VAL A 64 1.12 8.42 4.01
CA VAL A 64 1.36 7.47 2.90
C VAL A 64 2.81 7.55 2.42
N SER A 65 3.37 8.76 2.31
CA SER A 65 4.77 8.95 1.88
C SER A 65 5.78 8.31 2.83
N ASP A 66 5.49 8.24 4.13
CA ASP A 66 6.40 7.64 5.10
C ASP A 66 6.45 6.12 4.94
N HIS A 67 5.30 5.48 4.68
CA HIS A 67 5.24 4.06 4.31
C HIS A 67 6.04 3.78 3.04
N LEU A 68 5.84 4.60 2.00
CA LEU A 68 6.59 4.47 0.74
C LEU A 68 8.11 4.61 0.95
N LYS A 69 8.56 5.57 1.74
CA LYS A 69 9.99 5.75 2.05
C LYS A 69 10.62 4.53 2.68
N VAL A 70 9.88 3.85 3.57
CA VAL A 70 10.37 2.61 4.18
C VAL A 70 10.45 1.49 3.14
N LEU A 71 9.43 1.31 2.30
CA LEU A 71 9.43 0.30 1.24
C LEU A 71 10.54 0.55 0.21
N GLU A 72 10.78 1.81 -0.16
CA GLU A 72 11.78 2.18 -1.17
C GLU A 72 13.23 2.00 -0.74
N ARG A 73 13.46 1.67 0.52
CA ARG A 73 14.79 1.18 0.97
C ARG A 73 15.14 -0.20 0.39
N TYR A 74 14.13 -0.94 -0.04
CA TYR A 74 14.28 -2.32 -0.52
C TYR A 74 13.87 -2.49 -1.97
N VAL A 75 12.73 -1.91 -2.36
CA VAL A 75 12.14 -2.08 -3.68
C VAL A 75 11.60 -0.75 -4.20
N LYS A 76 11.77 -0.50 -5.50
CA LYS A 76 11.18 0.68 -6.14
C LYS A 76 9.67 0.48 -6.26
N ILE A 77 8.89 1.48 -5.87
CA ILE A 77 7.43 1.49 -6.02
C ILE A 77 7.05 2.40 -7.21
N ASP A 78 6.24 1.87 -8.12
CA ASP A 78 5.79 2.60 -9.31
C ASP A 78 4.47 3.34 -9.07
N ALA A 79 3.57 2.76 -8.29
CA ALA A 79 2.26 3.33 -8.00
C ALA A 79 1.80 3.06 -6.58
N VAL A 80 0.94 3.92 -6.05
CA VAL A 80 0.28 3.74 -4.75
C VAL A 80 -1.21 4.03 -4.86
N ILE A 81 -2.03 3.13 -4.31
CA ILE A 81 -3.46 3.35 -4.10
C ILE A 81 -3.65 3.86 -2.67
N ALA A 82 -4.31 5.00 -2.50
CA ALA A 82 -4.51 5.61 -1.20
C ALA A 82 -5.91 6.20 -1.03
N ASN A 83 -6.40 6.16 0.19
CA ASN A 83 -7.68 6.77 0.55
C ASN A 83 -7.55 8.31 0.59
N ASN A 84 -8.42 9.00 -0.14
CA ASN A 84 -8.47 10.47 -0.16
C ASN A 84 -9.66 11.05 0.61
N SER A 85 -10.46 10.22 1.27
CA SER A 85 -11.64 10.64 2.01
C SER A 85 -11.42 10.58 3.52
N HIS A 86 -12.07 11.47 4.25
CA HIS A 86 -12.08 11.39 5.71
C HIS A 86 -12.83 10.14 6.16
N LEU A 87 -12.25 9.43 7.13
CA LEU A 87 -12.93 8.33 7.79
C LEU A 87 -14.06 8.89 8.68
N PRO A 88 -15.17 8.14 8.88
CA PRO A 88 -16.27 8.56 9.74
C PRO A 88 -15.78 8.88 11.15
N GLN A 89 -16.02 10.08 11.62
CA GLN A 89 -15.45 10.61 12.88
C GLN A 89 -15.85 9.80 14.11
N LYS A 90 -17.07 9.29 14.13
CA LYS A 90 -17.56 8.46 15.26
C LYS A 90 -16.74 7.17 15.38
N GLU A 91 -16.50 6.51 14.27
CA GLU A 91 -15.73 5.27 14.21
C GLU A 91 -14.25 5.55 14.42
N LEU A 92 -13.70 6.60 13.82
CA LEU A 92 -12.30 7.00 14.00
C LEU A 92 -11.99 7.25 15.49
N LYS A 93 -12.86 7.96 16.21
CA LYS A 93 -12.71 8.15 17.67
C LYS A 93 -12.64 6.84 18.44
N LYS A 94 -13.40 5.81 18.04
CA LYS A 94 -13.34 4.49 18.69
C LYS A 94 -11.99 3.82 18.46
N TYR A 95 -11.46 3.89 17.23
CA TYR A 95 -10.12 3.34 16.92
C TYR A 95 -9.02 4.08 17.66
N MET A 96 -9.10 5.41 17.74
CA MET A 96 -8.13 6.23 18.48
C MET A 96 -8.14 5.93 19.98
N THR A 97 -9.32 5.79 20.59
CA THR A 97 -9.42 5.59 22.04
C THR A 97 -9.19 4.15 22.48
N LYS A 98 -9.67 3.17 21.72
CA LYS A 98 -9.57 1.75 22.09
C LYS A 98 -8.33 1.06 21.56
N GLU A 99 -7.87 1.44 20.37
CA GLU A 99 -6.79 0.76 19.66
C GLU A 99 -5.58 1.67 19.38
N GLN A 100 -5.64 2.94 19.82
CA GLN A 100 -4.59 3.95 19.59
C GLN A 100 -4.20 4.09 18.09
N LYS A 101 -5.15 3.80 17.20
CA LYS A 101 -4.98 3.90 15.74
C LYS A 101 -5.55 5.22 15.25
N ASP A 102 -4.84 5.87 14.36
CA ASP A 102 -5.30 7.08 13.67
C ASP A 102 -5.38 6.82 12.15
N GLN A 103 -6.06 7.70 11.43
CA GLN A 103 -6.11 7.64 9.98
C GLN A 103 -4.74 7.92 9.37
N VAL A 104 -4.30 7.09 8.44
CA VAL A 104 -3.11 7.38 7.63
C VAL A 104 -3.41 8.58 6.73
N LYS A 105 -2.64 9.65 6.87
CA LYS A 105 -2.82 10.89 6.11
C LYS A 105 -2.28 10.76 4.70
N LEU A 106 -3.04 11.27 3.72
CA LEU A 106 -2.61 11.37 2.34
C LEU A 106 -1.82 12.67 2.09
N ASP A 107 -0.53 12.57 2.05
CA ASP A 107 0.42 13.66 1.86
C ASP A 107 0.87 13.77 0.38
N LYS A 108 -0.09 14.14 -0.49
CA LYS A 108 0.04 14.17 -1.96
C LYS A 108 1.31 14.84 -2.47
N ARG A 109 1.69 16.00 -1.89
CA ARG A 109 2.89 16.74 -2.32
C ARG A 109 4.15 15.90 -2.16
N LYS A 110 4.32 15.25 -1.01
CA LYS A 110 5.48 14.40 -0.74
C LYS A 110 5.53 13.19 -1.67
N ILE A 111 4.37 12.59 -1.97
CA ILE A 111 4.29 11.45 -2.90
C ILE A 111 4.68 11.88 -4.31
N LYS A 112 4.23 13.06 -4.76
CA LYS A 112 4.60 13.60 -6.07
C LYS A 112 6.12 13.76 -6.22
N ASP A 113 6.80 14.21 -5.17
CA ASP A 113 8.25 14.39 -5.17
C ASP A 113 9.02 13.05 -5.18
N MET A 114 8.35 11.93 -4.88
CA MET A 114 8.94 10.58 -4.90
C MET A 114 8.88 9.91 -6.28
N ASN A 115 8.27 10.53 -7.28
CA ASN A 115 8.06 9.93 -8.61
C ASN A 115 7.25 8.62 -8.56
N VAL A 116 6.26 8.56 -7.68
CA VAL A 116 5.30 7.47 -7.54
C VAL A 116 3.94 7.93 -8.06
N GLU A 117 3.31 7.16 -8.94
CA GLU A 117 1.96 7.48 -9.43
C GLU A 117 0.94 7.26 -8.31
N LEU A 118 0.16 8.31 -8.00
CA LEU A 118 -0.88 8.26 -6.97
C LEU A 118 -2.25 8.01 -7.60
N LEU A 119 -2.86 6.88 -7.22
CA LEU A 119 -4.27 6.58 -7.48
C LEU A 119 -5.05 6.81 -6.18
N ALA A 120 -5.70 7.96 -6.07
CA ALA A 120 -6.43 8.36 -4.87
C ALA A 120 -7.94 8.35 -5.10
N ASP A 121 -8.65 7.63 -4.26
CA ASP A 121 -10.11 7.56 -4.24
C ASP A 121 -10.60 7.23 -2.83
N LYS A 122 -11.91 7.26 -2.60
CA LYS A 122 -12.50 6.67 -1.40
C LYS A 122 -12.39 5.15 -1.51
N ILE A 123 -11.47 4.54 -0.76
CA ILE A 123 -11.19 3.11 -0.81
C ILE A 123 -11.58 2.37 0.47
N PHE A 124 -12.55 2.87 1.22
CA PHE A 124 -13.06 2.20 2.42
C PHE A 124 -14.58 2.04 2.38
N THR A 125 -15.05 1.03 3.07
CA THR A 125 -16.46 0.80 3.42
C THR A 125 -16.62 0.83 4.93
N LEU A 126 -17.84 1.13 5.38
CA LEU A 126 -18.25 1.04 6.77
C LEU A 126 -19.36 -0.01 6.89
N GLU A 127 -19.05 -1.13 7.53
CA GLU A 127 -19.98 -2.23 7.74
C GLU A 127 -20.04 -2.57 9.23
N GLU A 128 -21.22 -2.48 9.82
CA GLU A 128 -21.46 -2.77 11.24
C GLU A 128 -20.47 -2.03 12.19
N GLY A 129 -20.14 -0.78 11.87
CA GLY A 129 -19.21 0.02 12.67
C GLY A 129 -17.72 -0.33 12.47
N ILE A 130 -17.40 -1.21 11.53
CA ILE A 130 -16.03 -1.59 11.17
C ILE A 130 -15.65 -0.94 9.84
N ILE A 131 -14.52 -0.24 9.83
CA ILE A 131 -13.94 0.34 8.62
C ILE A 131 -13.00 -0.67 7.98
N ARG A 132 -13.24 -0.97 6.71
CA ARG A 132 -12.45 -1.91 5.91
C ARG A 132 -12.09 -1.30 4.56
N HIS A 133 -11.08 -1.85 3.89
CA HIS A 133 -10.84 -1.53 2.48
C HIS A 133 -12.03 -1.93 1.63
N ASP A 134 -12.40 -1.06 0.68
CA ASP A 134 -13.35 -1.37 -0.37
C ASP A 134 -12.64 -2.21 -1.43
N SER A 135 -12.86 -3.52 -1.39
CA SER A 135 -12.18 -4.48 -2.27
C SER A 135 -12.52 -4.23 -3.74
N LEU A 136 -13.77 -3.90 -4.04
CA LEU A 136 -14.23 -3.68 -5.41
C LEU A 136 -13.62 -2.40 -5.99
N LYS A 137 -13.64 -1.30 -5.24
CA LYS A 137 -13.02 -0.05 -5.64
C LYS A 137 -11.51 -0.20 -5.80
N THR A 138 -10.86 -0.90 -4.88
CA THR A 138 -9.42 -1.16 -4.96
C THR A 138 -9.07 -1.98 -6.21
N ALA A 139 -9.82 -3.04 -6.48
CA ALA A 139 -9.64 -3.84 -7.70
C ALA A 139 -9.84 -3.00 -8.97
N TYR A 140 -10.87 -2.16 -9.01
CA TYR A 140 -11.11 -1.25 -10.13
C TYR A 140 -9.90 -0.33 -10.40
N LEU A 141 -9.31 0.24 -9.36
CA LEU A 141 -8.13 1.11 -9.49
C LEU A 141 -6.91 0.34 -10.01
N ILE A 142 -6.70 -0.89 -9.54
CA ILE A 142 -5.63 -1.77 -10.01
C ILE A 142 -5.77 -2.03 -11.51
N PHE A 143 -6.95 -2.50 -11.95
CA PHE A 143 -7.18 -2.80 -13.37
C PHE A 143 -7.12 -1.54 -14.24
N SER A 144 -7.65 -0.42 -13.78
CA SER A 144 -7.54 0.87 -14.49
C SER A 144 -6.09 1.28 -14.72
N TYR A 145 -5.22 1.06 -13.74
CA TYR A 145 -3.79 1.31 -13.86
C TYR A 145 -3.13 0.43 -14.93
N LEU A 146 -3.41 -0.88 -14.90
CA LEU A 146 -2.85 -1.82 -15.87
C LEU A 146 -3.29 -1.52 -17.30
N MET A 147 -4.59 -1.27 -17.51
CA MET A 147 -5.13 -0.95 -18.84
C MET A 147 -4.49 0.28 -19.46
N LYS A 148 -4.26 1.34 -18.68
CA LYS A 148 -3.57 2.55 -19.17
C LYS A 148 -2.11 2.30 -19.59
N ARG A 149 -1.45 1.32 -18.97
CA ARG A 149 -0.06 0.97 -19.34
C ARG A 149 0.01 0.19 -20.64
N ASP A 150 -0.98 -0.66 -20.92
CA ASP A 150 -1.03 -1.44 -22.14
C ASP A 150 -1.33 -0.59 -23.39
N GLU A 151 -1.86 0.64 -23.19
CA GLU A 151 -2.13 1.61 -24.24
C GLU A 151 -0.93 2.52 -24.59
N GLN A 152 0.17 2.43 -23.83
CA GLN A 152 1.40 3.23 -24.03
C GLN A 152 2.53 2.40 -24.65
#